data_89db7f7408e8aa850252dac795f4d7bb
#
_entry.id   89db7f7408e8aa850252dac795f4d7bb
#
_cell.length_a   1.000
_cell.length_b   1.000
_cell.length_c   1.000
_cell.angle_alpha   90.00
_cell.angle_beta   90.00
_cell.angle_gamma   90.00
#
_symmetry.space_group_name_H-M   'P 1'
#
loop_
_entity.id
_entity.type
_entity.pdbx_description
1 polymer ?
#
loop_
_entity_poly.entity_id
_entity_poly.type
_entity_poly.pdbx_seq_one_letter_code
_entity_poly.pdbx_strand_id
1 'polypeptide(L)'
;MVSGIIFFSGDIKNLFCLAKKENNLVVEQYKDLQFVKEFSTPFTSISDFSVFEKKVVLKGHGSDFHGNLLEIDCKKDVLSNVFEEINAEYIKDCSKPESFWFKGFEDKSTHSFLYRPLVEKFRKPPLFVRAHSGPTSFFDGSYNSEVQYWTSKGFFVAEVNYGGSSGFGKAYRERLNYKWGIVDSYDCKALALELIKSNQVDRENVVIFGNSAGGLTALNCLLYGSIFTAAICKYPVIDLKDMHYNTHRFEKDYLNSLVGNYAKNHDDYINRSPINYINKIKKPILLFHGKKDTVISYKQTVKMQEILIKNNKYSEVIFFENEGHGFKNIETKEVVMQKSQDFLKNALNI
;
A
#
# COMPACT_ATOMS: atom_id res chain seq x y z
N MET A 1 21.08 -0.26 10.04
CA MET A 1 20.03 -0.09 9.01
C MET A 1 20.60 -0.56 7.69
N VAL A 2 19.96 -1.51 7.03
CA VAL A 2 20.47 -2.05 5.76
C VAL A 2 19.96 -1.13 4.66
N SER A 3 20.83 -0.28 4.11
CA SER A 3 20.56 0.44 2.87
C SER A 3 20.53 -0.58 1.72
N GLY A 4 19.36 -0.84 1.16
CA GLY A 4 19.26 -1.67 -0.05
C GLY A 4 19.54 -0.80 -1.27
N ILE A 5 20.49 -1.21 -2.13
CA ILE A 5 20.68 -0.60 -3.47
C ILE A 5 19.43 -0.94 -4.31
N ILE A 6 18.78 0.09 -4.85
CA ILE A 6 17.55 -0.04 -5.64
C ILE A 6 17.89 -0.07 -7.15
N PHE A 7 18.76 0.83 -7.58
CA PHE A 7 19.25 0.93 -8.95
C PHE A 7 20.73 1.25 -8.95
N PHE A 8 21.41 0.91 -10.03
CA PHE A 8 22.78 1.32 -10.28
C PHE A 8 22.96 1.69 -11.75
N SER A 9 23.88 2.60 -12.03
CA SER A 9 24.26 3.02 -13.39
C SER A 9 25.72 3.45 -13.39
N GLY A 10 26.40 3.25 -14.51
CA GLY A 10 27.83 3.53 -14.67
C GLY A 10 28.66 2.27 -14.91
N ASP A 11 29.97 2.41 -14.80
CA ASP A 11 30.96 1.32 -14.90
C ASP A 11 31.70 1.14 -13.57
N ILE A 12 32.65 0.19 -13.53
CA ILE A 12 33.44 -0.09 -12.33
C ILE A 12 34.23 1.14 -11.86
N LYS A 13 34.67 1.99 -12.78
CA LYS A 13 35.44 3.19 -12.45
C LYS A 13 34.58 4.32 -11.86
N ASN A 14 33.32 4.41 -12.27
CA ASN A 14 32.38 5.42 -11.79
C ASN A 14 30.97 4.80 -11.72
N LEU A 15 30.65 4.23 -10.57
CA LEU A 15 29.36 3.61 -10.30
C LEU A 15 28.51 4.56 -9.44
N PHE A 16 27.25 4.71 -9.80
CA PHE A 16 26.25 5.42 -9.03
C PHE A 16 25.15 4.45 -8.60
N CYS A 17 24.84 4.44 -7.32
CA CYS A 17 23.84 3.59 -6.74
C CYS A 17 22.75 4.44 -6.09
N LEU A 18 21.49 4.09 -6.36
CA LEU A 18 20.35 4.63 -5.64
C LEU A 18 20.10 3.77 -4.41
N ALA A 19 20.21 4.35 -3.25
CA ALA A 19 20.01 3.68 -1.97
C ALA A 19 18.88 4.35 -1.17
N LYS A 20 18.18 3.56 -0.34
CA LYS A 20 17.17 4.08 0.57
C LYS A 20 17.77 4.29 1.96
N LYS A 21 17.68 5.50 2.49
CA LYS A 21 18.02 5.84 3.86
C LYS A 21 16.83 6.47 4.56
N GLU A 22 16.32 5.79 5.58
CA GLU A 22 15.12 6.20 6.30
C GLU A 22 13.93 6.41 5.35
N ASN A 23 13.43 7.64 5.22
CA ASN A 23 12.30 7.99 4.37
C ASN A 23 12.70 8.53 2.99
N ASN A 24 13.98 8.84 2.78
CA ASN A 24 14.47 9.48 1.56
C ASN A 24 15.35 8.53 0.74
N LEU A 25 15.44 8.84 -0.54
CA LEU A 25 16.37 8.21 -1.45
C LEU A 25 17.64 9.07 -1.58
N VAL A 26 18.77 8.40 -1.63
CA VAL A 26 20.08 9.03 -1.77
C VAL A 26 20.81 8.43 -2.96
N VAL A 27 21.67 9.21 -3.60
CA VAL A 27 22.58 8.73 -4.64
C VAL A 27 23.96 8.56 -4.04
N GLU A 28 24.46 7.33 -4.01
CA GLU A 28 25.82 7.02 -3.56
C GLU A 28 26.74 6.91 -4.78
N GLN A 29 27.86 7.59 -4.76
CA GLN A 29 28.91 7.50 -5.77
C GLN A 29 30.02 6.58 -5.31
N TYR A 30 30.43 5.67 -6.18
CA TYR A 30 31.57 4.77 -6.00
C TYR A 30 32.59 4.98 -7.11
N LYS A 31 33.87 4.89 -6.77
CA LYS A 31 34.97 4.87 -7.72
C LYS A 31 35.82 3.64 -7.46
N ASP A 32 36.09 2.86 -8.48
CA ASP A 32 36.76 1.58 -8.35
C ASP A 32 36.15 0.68 -7.24
N LEU A 33 34.82 0.68 -7.16
CA LEU A 33 34.00 0.01 -6.14
C LEU A 33 34.20 0.51 -4.70
N GLN A 34 34.89 1.61 -4.50
CA GLN A 34 35.04 2.25 -3.19
C GLN A 34 34.06 3.41 -3.07
N PHE A 35 33.37 3.51 -1.94
CA PHE A 35 32.46 4.61 -1.64
C PHE A 35 33.22 5.94 -1.65
N VAL A 36 32.70 6.92 -2.36
CA VAL A 36 33.27 8.25 -2.47
C VAL A 36 32.44 9.24 -1.67
N LYS A 37 31.18 9.38 -2.01
CA LYS A 37 30.26 10.31 -1.35
C LYS A 37 28.79 10.00 -1.64
N GLU A 38 27.92 10.71 -0.96
CA GLU A 38 26.48 10.59 -1.05
C GLU A 38 25.84 11.95 -1.37
N PHE A 39 24.80 11.91 -2.17
CA PHE A 39 23.96 13.05 -2.48
C PHE A 39 22.55 12.79 -1.93
N SER A 40 22.07 13.67 -1.06
CA SER A 40 20.70 13.63 -0.58
C SER A 40 19.73 14.10 -1.67
N THR A 41 18.56 13.47 -1.75
CA THR A 41 17.49 13.89 -2.65
C THR A 41 16.21 14.17 -1.84
N PRO A 42 15.28 15.01 -2.34
CA PRO A 42 13.99 15.21 -1.72
C PRO A 42 12.99 14.08 -2.02
N PHE A 43 13.40 13.09 -2.81
CA PHE A 43 12.54 12.03 -3.29
C PHE A 43 12.36 10.91 -2.26
N THR A 44 11.14 10.45 -2.12
CA THR A 44 10.77 9.21 -1.42
C THR A 44 10.66 8.03 -2.39
N SER A 45 10.41 8.34 -3.68
CA SER A 45 10.32 7.37 -4.77
C SER A 45 10.97 7.94 -6.04
N ILE A 46 11.67 7.09 -6.78
CA ILE A 46 12.30 7.44 -8.06
C ILE A 46 11.80 6.48 -9.13
N SER A 47 11.27 7.04 -10.22
CA SER A 47 10.78 6.29 -11.38
C SER A 47 11.85 6.11 -12.46
N ASP A 48 12.76 7.05 -12.60
CA ASP A 48 13.83 7.02 -13.60
C ASP A 48 15.15 7.52 -13.00
N PHE A 49 16.23 6.84 -13.38
CA PHE A 49 17.59 7.11 -12.93
C PHE A 49 18.56 6.94 -14.10
N SER A 50 19.20 8.00 -14.49
CA SER A 50 20.17 8.00 -15.60
C SER A 50 21.45 8.72 -15.21
N VAL A 51 22.58 8.17 -15.66
CA VAL A 51 23.90 8.77 -15.48
C VAL A 51 24.50 9.11 -16.84
N PHE A 52 24.92 10.32 -16.99
CA PHE A 52 25.63 10.80 -18.19
C PHE A 52 26.87 11.59 -17.76
N GLU A 53 28.04 11.12 -18.13
CA GLU A 53 29.34 11.67 -17.69
C GLU A 53 29.46 11.76 -16.17
N LYS A 54 29.39 12.97 -15.60
CA LYS A 54 29.43 13.26 -14.16
C LYS A 54 28.14 13.93 -13.66
N LYS A 55 27.04 13.71 -14.38
CA LYS A 55 25.71 14.17 -14.02
C LYS A 55 24.80 12.98 -13.80
N VAL A 56 23.97 13.07 -12.79
CA VAL A 56 22.93 12.10 -12.50
C VAL A 56 21.58 12.78 -12.64
N VAL A 57 20.72 12.25 -13.50
CA VAL A 57 19.36 12.76 -13.69
C VAL A 57 18.39 11.81 -13.05
N LEU A 58 17.48 12.35 -12.24
CA LEU A 58 16.51 11.64 -11.43
C LEU A 58 15.12 12.15 -11.71
N LYS A 59 14.17 11.25 -11.96
CA LYS A 59 12.76 11.57 -11.97
C LYS A 59 12.09 10.85 -10.80
N GLY A 60 11.40 11.59 -9.95
CA GLY A 60 10.83 11.00 -8.74
C GLY A 60 9.72 11.82 -8.12
N HIS A 61 9.20 11.33 -7.00
CA HIS A 61 8.11 11.91 -6.22
C HIS A 61 8.57 12.11 -4.78
N GLY A 62 8.09 13.17 -4.14
CA GLY A 62 8.31 13.43 -2.71
C GLY A 62 7.05 13.20 -1.88
N SER A 63 7.17 13.38 -0.59
CA SER A 63 6.03 13.24 0.34
C SER A 63 5.05 14.43 0.31
N ASP A 64 5.48 15.55 -0.24
CA ASP A 64 4.75 16.83 -0.28
C ASP A 64 4.77 17.52 -1.64
N PHE A 65 5.13 16.79 -2.69
CA PHE A 65 5.05 17.26 -4.07
C PHE A 65 4.82 16.10 -5.05
N HIS A 66 4.21 16.43 -6.18
CA HIS A 66 4.14 15.53 -7.34
C HIS A 66 5.47 15.48 -8.09
N GLY A 67 5.59 14.56 -9.03
CA GLY A 67 6.82 14.25 -9.73
C GLY A 67 7.67 15.45 -10.16
N ASN A 68 8.98 15.34 -10.00
CA ASN A 68 9.97 16.33 -10.42
C ASN A 68 11.14 15.64 -11.13
N LEU A 69 11.88 16.43 -11.91
CA LEU A 69 13.09 16.02 -12.61
C LEU A 69 14.28 16.83 -12.09
N LEU A 70 15.20 16.15 -11.41
CA LEU A 70 16.38 16.78 -10.81
C LEU A 70 17.66 16.28 -11.46
N GLU A 71 18.66 17.16 -11.50
CA GLU A 71 20.04 16.85 -11.90
C GLU A 71 20.99 17.05 -10.71
N ILE A 72 21.86 16.07 -10.50
CA ILE A 72 23.02 16.20 -9.62
C ILE A 72 24.26 16.40 -10.49
N ASP A 73 24.90 17.56 -10.39
CA ASP A 73 26.25 17.79 -10.94
C ASP A 73 27.28 17.29 -9.93
N CYS A 74 27.83 16.11 -10.18
CA CYS A 74 28.75 15.44 -9.25
C CYS A 74 30.13 16.14 -9.13
N LYS A 75 30.47 17.04 -10.07
CA LYS A 75 31.69 17.85 -9.98
C LYS A 75 31.51 19.06 -9.07
N LYS A 76 30.34 19.70 -9.18
CA LYS A 76 30.04 20.93 -8.42
C LYS A 76 29.39 20.65 -7.08
N ASP A 77 28.94 19.42 -6.86
CA ASP A 77 28.17 19.02 -5.69
C ASP A 77 26.83 19.76 -5.53
N VAL A 78 26.15 19.97 -6.66
CA VAL A 78 24.92 20.77 -6.75
C VAL A 78 23.79 19.90 -7.22
N LEU A 79 22.66 19.95 -6.50
CA LEU A 79 21.36 19.43 -6.93
C LEU A 79 20.53 20.60 -7.49
N SER A 80 20.00 20.44 -8.68
CA SER A 80 19.19 21.48 -9.34
C SER A 80 18.02 20.87 -10.11
N ASN A 81 17.01 21.68 -10.40
CA ASN A 81 15.96 21.30 -11.35
C ASN A 81 16.56 21.24 -12.77
N VAL A 82 16.18 20.23 -13.54
CA VAL A 82 16.59 20.12 -14.96
C VAL A 82 15.98 21.26 -15.77
N PHE A 83 14.76 21.65 -15.46
CA PHE A 83 14.07 22.77 -16.06
C PHE A 83 13.80 23.84 -14.99
N GLU A 84 14.33 25.04 -15.16
CA GLU A 84 14.14 26.15 -14.20
C GLU A 84 12.67 26.53 -14.03
N GLU A 85 11.86 26.32 -15.07
CA GLU A 85 10.43 26.63 -15.10
C GLU A 85 9.56 25.55 -14.39
N ILE A 86 10.09 24.35 -14.19
CA ILE A 86 9.39 23.25 -13.52
C ILE A 86 9.89 23.17 -12.07
N ASN A 87 9.47 24.12 -11.26
CA ASN A 87 9.60 23.96 -9.82
C ASN A 87 8.58 22.93 -9.33
N ALA A 88 9.01 21.98 -8.50
CA ALA A 88 8.08 21.13 -7.79
C ALA A 88 7.10 22.03 -7.03
N GLU A 89 5.82 21.95 -7.37
CA GLU A 89 4.78 22.60 -6.57
C GLU A 89 4.67 21.87 -5.23
N TYR A 90 5.33 22.44 -4.21
CA TYR A 90 5.26 21.90 -2.86
C TYR A 90 3.87 22.15 -2.28
N ILE A 91 3.26 21.09 -1.79
CA ILE A 91 1.94 21.14 -1.15
C ILE A 91 2.14 21.48 0.32
N LYS A 92 1.79 22.71 0.68
CA LYS A 92 2.11 23.27 2.01
C LYS A 92 1.40 22.55 3.15
N ASP A 93 0.11 22.27 2.97
CA ASP A 93 -0.74 21.71 4.01
C ASP A 93 -0.97 20.20 3.74
N CYS A 94 0.05 19.38 4.00
CA CYS A 94 -0.07 17.94 3.88
C CYS A 94 0.50 17.20 5.10
N SER A 95 -0.12 16.07 5.43
CA SER A 95 0.40 15.16 6.45
C SER A 95 1.59 14.39 5.87
N LYS A 96 2.75 14.49 6.52
CA LYS A 96 3.98 13.83 6.08
C LYS A 96 4.09 12.42 6.67
N PRO A 97 4.68 11.46 5.94
CA PRO A 97 4.89 10.10 6.43
C PRO A 97 5.91 10.06 7.56
N GLU A 98 5.53 9.48 8.69
CA GLU A 98 6.42 9.12 9.78
C GLU A 98 6.76 7.63 9.67
N SER A 99 8.04 7.27 9.51
CA SER A 99 8.47 5.86 9.52
C SER A 99 8.28 5.26 10.89
N PHE A 100 7.57 4.14 10.96
CA PHE A 100 7.28 3.46 12.22
C PHE A 100 7.53 1.96 12.10
N TRP A 101 8.29 1.41 13.07
CA TRP A 101 8.59 -0.01 13.16
C TRP A 101 7.89 -0.62 14.37
N PHE A 102 7.22 -1.73 14.16
CA PHE A 102 6.47 -2.44 15.19
C PHE A 102 6.74 -3.96 15.11
N LYS A 103 6.28 -4.70 16.11
CA LYS A 103 6.33 -6.17 16.12
C LYS A 103 5.12 -6.72 15.38
N GLY A 104 5.37 -7.30 14.20
CA GLY A 104 4.38 -7.99 13.39
C GLY A 104 4.34 -9.49 13.65
N PHE A 105 3.99 -10.23 12.60
CA PHE A 105 3.88 -11.69 12.65
C PHE A 105 5.19 -12.35 13.11
N GLU A 106 5.09 -13.33 14.01
CA GLU A 106 6.24 -14.00 14.65
C GLU A 106 7.21 -13.01 15.32
N ASP A 107 6.70 -11.92 15.91
CA ASP A 107 7.49 -10.84 16.53
C ASP A 107 8.54 -10.18 15.63
N LYS A 108 8.43 -10.37 14.32
CA LYS A 108 9.35 -9.77 13.35
C LYS A 108 9.11 -8.27 13.22
N SER A 109 10.20 -7.52 13.12
CA SER A 109 10.14 -6.06 12.90
C SER A 109 9.45 -5.78 11.57
N THR A 110 8.32 -5.05 11.60
CA THR A 110 7.48 -4.72 10.45
C THR A 110 7.33 -3.21 10.34
N HIS A 111 7.33 -2.70 9.12
CA HIS A 111 7.33 -1.28 8.83
C HIS A 111 5.95 -0.74 8.49
N SER A 112 5.68 0.50 8.85
CA SER A 112 4.52 1.29 8.41
C SER A 112 4.90 2.75 8.22
N PHE A 113 4.18 3.46 7.36
CA PHE A 113 4.12 4.92 7.40
C PHE A 113 2.88 5.37 8.15
N LEU A 114 3.08 6.32 9.06
CA LEU A 114 2.01 6.93 9.84
C LEU A 114 1.80 8.37 9.39
N TYR A 115 0.55 8.76 9.22
CA TYR A 115 0.16 10.11 8.80
C TYR A 115 -0.82 10.67 9.83
N ARG A 116 -0.43 11.75 10.50
CA ARG A 116 -1.26 12.39 11.52
C ARG A 116 -2.41 13.17 10.89
N PRO A 117 -3.55 13.28 11.58
CA PRO A 117 -4.63 14.15 11.14
C PRO A 117 -4.14 15.58 10.91
N LEU A 118 -4.60 16.21 9.84
CA LEU A 118 -4.35 17.65 9.58
C LEU A 118 -5.26 18.56 10.41
N VAL A 119 -6.37 18.01 10.91
CA VAL A 119 -7.35 18.73 11.73
C VAL A 119 -7.69 17.92 12.98
N GLU A 120 -7.75 18.58 14.13
CA GLU A 120 -8.17 18.00 15.41
C GLU A 120 -9.70 17.97 15.51
N LYS A 121 -10.33 17.11 14.72
CA LYS A 121 -11.78 16.98 14.69
C LYS A 121 -12.33 16.09 15.81
N PHE A 122 -11.54 15.14 16.28
CA PHE A 122 -11.94 14.13 17.27
C PHE A 122 -11.00 14.17 18.47
N ARG A 123 -11.51 13.85 19.66
CA ARG A 123 -10.68 13.72 20.88
C ARG A 123 -9.59 12.67 20.71
N LYS A 124 -9.92 11.56 20.04
CA LYS A 124 -9.00 10.57 19.52
C LYS A 124 -9.37 10.29 18.07
N PRO A 125 -8.44 10.42 17.14
CA PRO A 125 -8.74 10.22 15.73
C PRO A 125 -9.14 8.78 15.43
N PRO A 126 -10.12 8.55 14.55
CA PRO A 126 -10.36 7.24 13.97
C PRO A 126 -9.13 6.81 13.16
N LEU A 127 -8.84 5.51 13.17
CA LEU A 127 -7.70 4.93 12.45
C LEU A 127 -8.13 4.38 11.09
N PHE A 128 -7.41 4.75 10.05
CA PHE A 128 -7.58 4.24 8.69
C PHE A 128 -6.31 3.46 8.28
N VAL A 129 -6.36 2.13 8.40
CA VAL A 129 -5.25 1.23 8.03
C VAL A 129 -5.33 0.88 6.55
N ARG A 130 -4.24 1.02 5.82
CA ARG A 130 -4.15 0.71 4.39
C ARG A 130 -3.22 -0.47 4.15
N ALA A 131 -3.72 -1.49 3.45
CA ALA A 131 -2.96 -2.62 2.92
C ALA A 131 -2.70 -2.41 1.42
N HIS A 132 -1.43 -2.50 0.99
CA HIS A 132 -1.07 -2.29 -0.42
C HIS A 132 -1.48 -3.46 -1.32
N SER A 133 -1.52 -3.20 -2.61
CA SER A 133 -1.72 -4.20 -3.66
C SER A 133 -0.45 -5.03 -3.89
N GLY A 134 -0.52 -5.97 -4.82
CA GLY A 134 0.63 -6.57 -5.39
C GLY A 134 0.80 -8.07 -5.26
N PRO A 135 0.74 -8.80 -4.14
CA PRO A 135 0.87 -8.46 -2.72
C PRO A 135 2.30 -8.15 -2.26
N THR A 136 3.32 -8.26 -3.11
CA THR A 136 4.72 -7.94 -2.80
C THR A 136 5.13 -6.52 -3.23
N SER A 137 4.17 -5.61 -3.40
CA SER A 137 4.43 -4.18 -3.57
C SER A 137 4.89 -3.53 -2.26
N PHE A 138 4.83 -2.22 -2.14
CA PHE A 138 5.09 -1.47 -0.90
C PHE A 138 4.56 -0.05 -1.01
N PHE A 139 4.38 0.59 0.13
CA PHE A 139 4.21 2.04 0.23
C PHE A 139 5.58 2.68 0.38
N ASP A 140 5.85 3.72 -0.38
CA ASP A 140 7.15 4.40 -0.44
C ASP A 140 7.18 5.75 0.28
N GLY A 141 6.04 6.18 0.82
CA GLY A 141 5.87 7.45 1.50
C GLY A 141 5.71 8.66 0.57
N SER A 142 5.53 8.44 -0.74
CA SER A 142 5.23 9.50 -1.69
C SER A 142 3.87 10.14 -1.43
N TYR A 143 3.69 11.38 -1.90
CA TYR A 143 2.43 12.09 -1.82
C TYR A 143 1.28 11.24 -2.38
N ASN A 144 0.24 11.07 -1.57
CA ASN A 144 -0.95 10.31 -1.93
C ASN A 144 -2.19 11.12 -1.59
N SER A 145 -2.94 11.56 -2.61
CA SER A 145 -4.13 12.39 -2.44
C SER A 145 -5.22 11.73 -1.59
N GLU A 146 -5.35 10.40 -1.63
CA GLU A 146 -6.30 9.66 -0.79
C GLU A 146 -5.91 9.71 0.69
N VAL A 147 -4.60 9.57 1.00
CA VAL A 147 -4.07 9.76 2.36
C VAL A 147 -4.36 11.18 2.85
N GLN A 148 -4.03 12.18 2.03
CA GLN A 148 -4.25 13.59 2.38
C GLN A 148 -5.74 13.92 2.58
N TYR A 149 -6.61 13.33 1.77
CA TYR A 149 -8.06 13.47 1.95
C TYR A 149 -8.50 12.96 3.33
N TRP A 150 -8.09 11.74 3.72
CA TRP A 150 -8.50 11.20 5.01
C TRP A 150 -7.89 11.94 6.20
N THR A 151 -6.64 12.37 6.11
CA THR A 151 -6.01 13.19 7.16
C THR A 151 -6.68 14.55 7.30
N SER A 152 -7.14 15.18 6.20
CA SER A 152 -7.93 16.43 6.22
C SER A 152 -9.33 16.25 6.81
N LYS A 153 -9.84 15.02 6.87
CA LYS A 153 -11.11 14.68 7.56
C LYS A 153 -10.92 14.31 9.03
N GLY A 154 -9.70 14.39 9.55
CA GLY A 154 -9.36 14.10 10.94
C GLY A 154 -9.03 12.65 11.24
N PHE A 155 -8.81 11.81 10.22
CA PHE A 155 -8.35 10.43 10.40
C PHE A 155 -6.84 10.36 10.61
N PHE A 156 -6.42 9.46 11.49
CA PHE A 156 -5.06 8.97 11.51
C PHE A 156 -4.93 7.88 10.44
N VAL A 157 -4.01 8.04 9.48
CA VAL A 157 -3.83 7.06 8.40
C VAL A 157 -2.53 6.30 8.62
N ALA A 158 -2.57 4.98 8.42
CA ALA A 158 -1.42 4.10 8.52
C ALA A 158 -1.31 3.23 7.26
N GLU A 159 -0.19 3.33 6.55
CA GLU A 159 0.15 2.51 5.39
C GLU A 159 1.08 1.37 5.82
N VAL A 160 0.58 0.14 5.83
CA VAL A 160 1.33 -1.01 6.34
C VAL A 160 2.17 -1.65 5.24
N ASN A 161 3.48 -1.64 5.43
CA ASN A 161 4.40 -2.45 4.65
C ASN A 161 4.55 -3.80 5.35
N TYR A 162 3.53 -4.65 5.24
CA TYR A 162 3.49 -5.96 5.90
C TYR A 162 4.62 -6.89 5.42
N GLY A 163 4.90 -7.95 6.19
CA GLY A 163 5.87 -8.98 5.80
C GLY A 163 5.55 -9.56 4.42
N GLY A 164 6.44 -9.35 3.46
CA GLY A 164 6.24 -9.62 2.04
C GLY A 164 6.41 -8.40 1.16
N SER A 165 6.40 -7.19 1.74
CA SER A 165 6.63 -5.96 0.98
C SER A 165 8.03 -5.89 0.39
N SER A 166 8.11 -5.34 -0.83
CA SER A 166 9.37 -5.00 -1.48
C SER A 166 10.05 -3.79 -0.80
N GLY A 167 11.30 -3.50 -1.17
CA GLY A 167 12.03 -2.34 -0.63
C GLY A 167 12.71 -2.55 0.72
N PHE A 168 12.46 -3.69 1.39
CA PHE A 168 13.04 -4.05 2.70
C PHE A 168 14.00 -5.26 2.64
N GLY A 169 14.43 -5.62 1.43
CA GLY A 169 15.32 -6.74 1.18
C GLY A 169 14.62 -8.10 1.01
N LYS A 170 15.41 -9.09 0.57
CA LYS A 170 14.92 -10.44 0.22
C LYS A 170 14.25 -11.13 1.41
N ALA A 171 14.90 -11.13 2.58
CA ALA A 171 14.39 -11.80 3.77
C ALA A 171 13.03 -11.24 4.25
N TYR A 172 12.78 -9.94 4.05
CA TYR A 172 11.51 -9.31 4.36
C TYR A 172 10.42 -9.75 3.36
N ARG A 173 10.75 -9.72 2.07
CA ARG A 173 9.82 -10.12 1.00
C ARG A 173 9.42 -11.59 1.10
N GLU A 174 10.35 -12.47 1.46
CA GLU A 174 10.11 -13.92 1.59
C GLU A 174 9.23 -14.29 2.80
N ARG A 175 8.93 -13.37 3.72
CA ARG A 175 8.01 -13.62 4.84
C ARG A 175 6.59 -13.99 4.38
N LEU A 176 6.19 -13.58 3.19
CA LEU A 176 4.87 -13.87 2.62
C LEU A 176 4.79 -15.22 1.92
N ASN A 177 5.95 -15.87 1.63
CA ASN A 177 5.97 -17.15 0.97
C ASN A 177 5.16 -18.18 1.75
N TYR A 178 4.19 -18.80 1.07
CA TYR A 178 3.20 -19.74 1.61
C TYR A 178 2.31 -19.18 2.72
N LYS A 179 2.31 -17.85 2.97
CA LYS A 179 1.62 -17.22 4.09
C LYS A 179 0.78 -16.00 3.68
N TRP A 180 0.53 -15.77 2.39
CA TRP A 180 -0.37 -14.69 1.94
C TRP A 180 -1.78 -14.94 2.46
N GLY A 181 -2.42 -13.85 2.95
CA GLY A 181 -3.68 -13.90 3.68
C GLY A 181 -3.52 -14.16 5.19
N ILE A 182 -2.30 -14.44 5.67
CA ILE A 182 -1.99 -14.68 7.09
C ILE A 182 -1.09 -13.57 7.62
N VAL A 183 0.13 -13.46 7.08
CA VAL A 183 1.14 -12.48 7.55
C VAL A 183 0.66 -11.06 7.36
N ASP A 184 0.15 -10.76 6.17
CA ASP A 184 -0.35 -9.44 5.78
C ASP A 184 -1.52 -8.98 6.66
N SER A 185 -2.50 -9.84 6.90
CA SER A 185 -3.63 -9.54 7.78
C SER A 185 -3.23 -9.45 9.26
N TYR A 186 -2.29 -10.29 9.71
CA TYR A 186 -1.77 -10.21 11.07
C TYR A 186 -1.02 -8.88 11.30
N ASP A 187 -0.15 -8.48 10.37
CA ASP A 187 0.65 -7.27 10.49
C ASP A 187 -0.23 -6.01 10.51
N CYS A 188 -1.28 -5.95 9.68
CA CYS A 188 -2.26 -4.85 9.73
C CYS A 188 -2.96 -4.77 11.09
N LYS A 189 -3.34 -5.92 11.66
CA LYS A 189 -3.95 -5.99 12.98
C LYS A 189 -2.97 -5.60 14.10
N ALA A 190 -1.73 -6.10 14.03
CA ALA A 190 -0.69 -5.81 15.02
C ALA A 190 -0.38 -4.32 15.11
N LEU A 191 -0.25 -3.64 13.95
CA LEU A 191 -0.08 -2.18 13.92
C LEU A 191 -1.26 -1.46 14.59
N ALA A 192 -2.48 -1.81 14.22
CA ALA A 192 -3.66 -1.16 14.80
C ALA A 192 -3.72 -1.35 16.33
N LEU A 193 -3.42 -2.54 16.83
CA LEU A 193 -3.34 -2.81 18.27
C LEU A 193 -2.25 -1.99 18.97
N GLU A 194 -1.09 -1.80 18.34
CA GLU A 194 0.00 -0.99 18.90
C GLU A 194 -0.39 0.49 19.01
N LEU A 195 -1.06 1.04 17.97
CA LEU A 195 -1.55 2.42 17.98
C LEU A 195 -2.68 2.62 19.01
N ILE A 196 -3.55 1.64 19.18
CA ILE A 196 -4.60 1.66 20.22
C ILE A 196 -3.96 1.61 21.63
N LYS A 197 -3.01 0.69 21.84
CA LYS A 197 -2.30 0.51 23.11
C LYS A 197 -1.53 1.75 23.54
N SER A 198 -0.89 2.43 22.56
CA SER A 198 -0.19 3.70 22.78
C SER A 198 -1.11 4.92 22.86
N ASN A 199 -2.42 4.70 22.86
CA ASN A 199 -3.45 5.72 23.03
C ASN A 199 -3.45 6.82 21.94
N GLN A 200 -2.94 6.53 20.75
CA GLN A 200 -2.84 7.48 19.64
C GLN A 200 -4.13 7.58 18.82
N VAL A 201 -4.96 6.54 18.84
CA VAL A 201 -6.17 6.41 18.01
C VAL A 201 -7.37 5.92 18.80
N ASP A 202 -8.55 6.09 18.24
CA ASP A 202 -9.78 5.59 18.83
C ASP A 202 -9.95 4.09 18.56
N ARG A 203 -10.06 3.31 19.63
CA ARG A 203 -10.26 1.86 19.58
C ARG A 203 -11.55 1.44 18.88
N GLU A 204 -12.61 2.21 19.02
CA GLU A 204 -13.92 1.86 18.50
C GLU A 204 -14.09 2.21 17.00
N ASN A 205 -13.17 3.02 16.46
CA ASN A 205 -13.24 3.56 15.11
C ASN A 205 -11.98 3.20 14.30
N VAL A 206 -11.83 1.91 13.96
CA VAL A 206 -10.68 1.39 13.21
C VAL A 206 -11.15 0.79 11.88
N VAL A 207 -10.71 1.36 10.77
CA VAL A 207 -11.07 0.94 9.41
C VAL A 207 -9.90 0.27 8.73
N ILE A 208 -10.17 -0.80 7.98
CA ILE A 208 -9.19 -1.42 7.08
C ILE A 208 -9.55 -1.13 5.62
N PHE A 209 -8.57 -0.76 4.84
CA PHE A 209 -8.70 -0.45 3.43
C PHE A 209 -7.71 -1.26 2.59
N GLY A 210 -8.16 -1.78 1.45
CA GLY A 210 -7.27 -2.50 0.54
C GLY A 210 -7.77 -2.57 -0.90
N ASN A 211 -6.81 -2.57 -1.82
CA ASN A 211 -7.06 -2.72 -3.25
C ASN A 211 -6.51 -4.06 -3.73
N SER A 212 -7.17 -4.74 -4.66
CA SER A 212 -6.64 -5.96 -5.29
C SER A 212 -6.19 -6.98 -4.23
N ALA A 213 -4.90 -7.33 -4.17
CA ALA A 213 -4.33 -8.19 -3.13
C ALA A 213 -4.53 -7.63 -1.71
N GLY A 214 -4.41 -6.32 -1.51
CA GLY A 214 -4.73 -5.67 -0.23
C GLY A 214 -6.20 -5.79 0.15
N GLY A 215 -7.09 -5.99 -0.81
CA GLY A 215 -8.49 -6.31 -0.58
C GLY A 215 -8.70 -7.68 0.07
N LEU A 216 -7.91 -8.70 -0.33
CA LEU A 216 -7.87 -9.99 0.37
C LEU A 216 -7.42 -9.80 1.82
N THR A 217 -6.34 -9.04 2.01
CA THR A 217 -5.83 -8.69 3.35
C THR A 217 -6.90 -8.03 4.21
N ALA A 218 -7.59 -7.01 3.66
CA ALA A 218 -8.64 -6.28 4.38
C ALA A 218 -9.82 -7.18 4.77
N LEU A 219 -10.29 -8.03 3.86
CA LEU A 219 -11.38 -8.97 4.12
C LEU A 219 -10.99 -10.03 5.16
N ASN A 220 -9.75 -10.56 5.08
CA ASN A 220 -9.23 -11.50 6.08
C ASN A 220 -9.06 -10.84 7.46
N CYS A 221 -8.74 -9.56 7.54
CA CYS A 221 -8.73 -8.82 8.80
C CYS A 221 -10.10 -8.82 9.49
N LEU A 222 -11.21 -8.84 8.76
CA LEU A 222 -12.55 -8.90 9.33
C LEU A 222 -12.94 -10.31 9.79
N LEU A 223 -12.32 -11.37 9.23
CA LEU A 223 -12.65 -12.77 9.57
C LEU A 223 -12.06 -13.22 10.90
N TYR A 224 -10.84 -12.82 11.20
CA TYR A 224 -10.05 -13.36 12.30
C TYR A 224 -10.06 -12.49 13.57
N GLY A 225 -11.22 -12.32 14.18
CA GLY A 225 -11.36 -11.65 15.48
C GLY A 225 -11.02 -10.17 15.40
N SER A 226 -11.91 -9.43 14.84
CA SER A 226 -11.67 -8.12 14.32
C SER A 226 -11.71 -7.02 15.36
N ILE A 227 -10.61 -6.28 15.45
CA ILE A 227 -10.58 -4.93 16.02
C ILE A 227 -11.07 -3.90 15.02
N PHE A 228 -11.20 -4.29 13.74
CA PHE A 228 -11.68 -3.41 12.67
C PHE A 228 -13.19 -3.28 12.72
N THR A 229 -13.67 -2.04 12.67
CA THR A 229 -15.08 -1.68 12.72
C THR A 229 -15.72 -1.79 11.34
N ALA A 230 -14.97 -1.50 10.28
CA ALA A 230 -15.43 -1.55 8.90
C ALA A 230 -14.28 -1.86 7.94
N ALA A 231 -14.61 -2.30 6.70
CA ALA A 231 -13.66 -2.41 5.60
C ALA A 231 -14.14 -1.69 4.34
N ILE A 232 -13.18 -1.12 3.60
CA ILE A 232 -13.40 -0.60 2.26
C ILE A 232 -12.44 -1.32 1.30
N CYS A 233 -12.95 -1.92 0.23
CA CYS A 233 -12.12 -2.63 -0.74
C CYS A 233 -12.42 -2.19 -2.17
N LYS A 234 -11.37 -2.02 -2.97
CA LYS A 234 -11.48 -1.74 -4.39
C LYS A 234 -10.98 -2.96 -5.18
N TYR A 235 -11.79 -3.47 -6.08
CA TYR A 235 -11.48 -4.65 -6.93
C TYR A 235 -10.71 -5.75 -6.18
N PRO A 236 -11.24 -6.23 -5.02
CA PRO A 236 -10.50 -7.13 -4.16
C PRO A 236 -10.34 -8.54 -4.74
N VAL A 237 -9.24 -9.20 -4.40
CA VAL A 237 -9.16 -10.67 -4.49
C VAL A 237 -10.04 -11.24 -3.38
N ILE A 238 -10.98 -12.11 -3.75
CA ILE A 238 -11.98 -12.69 -2.82
C ILE A 238 -11.89 -14.22 -2.81
N ASP A 239 -11.51 -14.81 -3.95
CA ASP A 239 -11.42 -16.24 -4.18
C ASP A 239 -10.08 -16.60 -4.80
N LEU A 240 -9.19 -17.19 -4.00
CA LEU A 240 -7.86 -17.63 -4.46
C LEU A 240 -7.94 -18.84 -5.40
N LYS A 241 -8.99 -19.68 -5.26
CA LYS A 241 -9.21 -20.80 -6.18
C LYS A 241 -9.60 -20.27 -7.57
N ASP A 242 -10.53 -19.32 -7.65
CA ASP A 242 -10.90 -18.68 -8.90
C ASP A 242 -9.70 -17.95 -9.53
N MET A 243 -8.88 -17.26 -8.70
CA MET A 243 -7.65 -16.65 -9.15
C MET A 243 -6.67 -17.68 -9.73
N HIS A 244 -6.49 -18.85 -9.11
CA HIS A 244 -5.62 -19.91 -9.62
C HIS A 244 -6.00 -20.38 -11.03
N TYR A 245 -7.29 -20.51 -11.32
CA TYR A 245 -7.77 -21.01 -12.62
C TYR A 245 -7.82 -19.90 -13.69
N ASN A 246 -8.10 -18.67 -13.31
CA ASN A 246 -8.40 -17.59 -14.23
C ASN A 246 -7.31 -16.51 -14.30
N THR A 247 -6.22 -16.64 -13.51
CA THR A 247 -5.09 -15.70 -13.57
C THR A 247 -4.28 -15.86 -14.86
N HIS A 248 -3.59 -14.79 -15.24
CA HIS A 248 -2.69 -14.78 -16.38
C HIS A 248 -1.55 -15.78 -16.19
N ARG A 249 -1.09 -16.41 -17.30
CA ARG A 249 -0.06 -17.47 -17.28
C ARG A 249 1.20 -17.11 -16.47
N PHE A 250 1.63 -15.85 -16.52
CA PHE A 250 2.81 -15.38 -15.78
C PHE A 250 2.60 -15.26 -14.26
N GLU A 251 1.37 -15.23 -13.78
CA GLU A 251 1.06 -15.12 -12.34
C GLU A 251 0.83 -16.47 -11.67
N LYS A 252 0.72 -17.55 -12.44
CA LYS A 252 0.46 -18.90 -11.90
C LYS A 252 1.54 -19.37 -10.95
N ASP A 253 2.81 -19.22 -11.34
CA ASP A 253 3.95 -19.61 -10.50
C ASP A 253 4.13 -18.66 -9.31
N TYR A 254 3.74 -17.39 -9.47
CA TYR A 254 3.75 -16.44 -8.40
C TYR A 254 2.74 -16.81 -7.29
N LEU A 255 1.54 -17.22 -7.65
CA LEU A 255 0.54 -17.69 -6.68
C LEU A 255 1.02 -18.96 -5.95
N ASN A 256 1.74 -19.86 -6.62
CA ASN A 256 2.36 -21.01 -6.00
C ASN A 256 3.38 -20.62 -4.91
N SER A 257 4.12 -19.54 -5.10
CA SER A 257 5.07 -19.04 -4.08
C SER A 257 4.37 -18.43 -2.87
N LEU A 258 3.19 -17.85 -3.06
CA LEU A 258 2.45 -17.12 -2.03
C LEU A 258 1.53 -18.01 -1.18
N VAL A 259 0.93 -19.03 -1.81
CA VAL A 259 -0.07 -19.90 -1.17
C VAL A 259 0.41 -21.36 -1.14
N GLY A 260 1.16 -21.77 -2.16
CA GLY A 260 1.60 -23.15 -2.37
C GLY A 260 1.01 -23.74 -3.65
N ASN A 261 1.52 -24.91 -4.04
CA ASN A 261 1.00 -25.63 -5.19
C ASN A 261 -0.45 -26.07 -4.93
N TYR A 262 -1.37 -25.69 -5.82
CA TYR A 262 -2.81 -25.90 -5.61
C TYR A 262 -3.19 -27.34 -5.32
N ALA A 263 -2.60 -28.32 -6.02
CA ALA A 263 -2.89 -29.74 -5.82
C ALA A 263 -2.48 -30.27 -4.42
N LYS A 264 -1.43 -29.66 -3.82
CA LYS A 264 -0.91 -30.06 -2.50
C LYS A 264 -1.47 -29.19 -1.37
N ASN A 265 -1.83 -27.94 -1.67
CA ASN A 265 -2.24 -26.93 -0.69
C ASN A 265 -3.69 -26.47 -0.93
N HIS A 266 -4.55 -27.34 -1.46
CA HIS A 266 -5.95 -26.99 -1.78
C HIS A 266 -6.68 -26.31 -0.60
N ASP A 267 -6.50 -26.83 0.61
CA ASP A 267 -7.14 -26.30 1.81
C ASP A 267 -6.67 -24.89 2.15
N ASP A 268 -5.41 -24.52 1.87
CA ASP A 268 -4.91 -23.16 2.04
C ASP A 268 -5.64 -22.17 1.13
N TYR A 269 -5.90 -22.56 -0.12
CA TYR A 269 -6.69 -21.73 -1.05
C TYR A 269 -8.11 -21.53 -0.56
N ILE A 270 -8.74 -22.56 -0.01
CA ILE A 270 -10.09 -22.46 0.54
C ILE A 270 -10.08 -21.63 1.83
N ASN A 271 -9.17 -21.95 2.76
CA ASN A 271 -9.14 -21.34 4.10
C ASN A 271 -8.72 -19.86 4.10
N ARG A 272 -8.05 -19.38 3.05
CA ARG A 272 -7.61 -17.98 2.92
C ARG A 272 -8.48 -17.17 1.95
N SER A 273 -9.50 -17.79 1.35
CA SER A 273 -10.46 -17.12 0.45
C SER A 273 -11.65 -16.58 1.23
N PRO A 274 -11.82 -15.26 1.35
CA PRO A 274 -12.93 -14.65 2.09
C PRO A 274 -14.32 -15.12 1.66
N ILE A 275 -14.50 -15.46 0.38
CA ILE A 275 -15.78 -15.91 -0.16
C ILE A 275 -16.35 -17.11 0.62
N ASN A 276 -15.50 -17.98 1.16
CA ASN A 276 -15.92 -19.19 1.87
C ASN A 276 -16.37 -18.91 3.31
N TYR A 277 -16.09 -17.70 3.82
CA TYR A 277 -16.36 -17.34 5.22
C TYR A 277 -17.12 -16.02 5.36
N ILE A 278 -17.60 -15.47 4.27
CA ILE A 278 -18.27 -14.16 4.24
C ILE A 278 -19.46 -14.07 5.19
N ASN A 279 -20.18 -15.18 5.40
CA ASN A 279 -21.29 -15.29 6.34
C ASN A 279 -20.86 -15.09 7.81
N LYS A 280 -19.57 -15.23 8.12
CA LYS A 280 -19.01 -14.98 9.47
C LYS A 280 -18.68 -13.50 9.69
N ILE A 281 -18.56 -12.71 8.63
CA ILE A 281 -18.29 -11.27 8.73
C ILE A 281 -19.57 -10.57 9.19
N LYS A 282 -19.48 -9.89 10.33
CA LYS A 282 -20.60 -9.10 10.90
C LYS A 282 -20.36 -7.59 10.80
N LYS A 283 -19.19 -7.19 10.32
CA LYS A 283 -18.80 -5.79 10.19
C LYS A 283 -19.20 -5.23 8.83
N PRO A 284 -19.52 -3.93 8.74
CA PRO A 284 -19.84 -3.27 7.48
C PRO A 284 -18.70 -3.37 6.46
N ILE A 285 -19.06 -3.58 5.20
CA ILE A 285 -18.11 -3.66 4.08
C ILE A 285 -18.62 -2.80 2.93
N LEU A 286 -17.75 -1.95 2.39
CA LEU A 286 -17.97 -1.23 1.14
C LEU A 286 -17.05 -1.79 0.07
N LEU A 287 -17.62 -2.24 -1.04
CA LEU A 287 -16.90 -2.81 -2.18
C LEU A 287 -17.09 -1.97 -3.44
N PHE A 288 -16.00 -1.75 -4.16
CA PHE A 288 -16.01 -1.14 -5.49
C PHE A 288 -15.37 -2.08 -6.50
N HIS A 289 -15.98 -2.25 -7.68
CA HIS A 289 -15.40 -3.07 -8.74
C HIS A 289 -15.73 -2.54 -10.14
N GLY A 290 -14.75 -2.55 -11.03
CA GLY A 290 -14.93 -2.22 -12.44
C GLY A 290 -15.37 -3.44 -13.24
N LYS A 291 -16.43 -3.32 -14.09
CA LYS A 291 -16.91 -4.46 -14.88
C LYS A 291 -15.97 -4.85 -16.03
N LYS A 292 -15.05 -3.96 -16.43
CA LYS A 292 -13.99 -4.25 -17.42
C LYS A 292 -12.69 -4.75 -16.79
N ASP A 293 -12.72 -5.18 -15.53
CA ASP A 293 -11.55 -5.74 -14.86
C ASP A 293 -11.15 -7.09 -15.46
N THR A 294 -9.97 -7.12 -16.07
CA THR A 294 -9.37 -8.31 -16.71
C THR A 294 -8.35 -9.03 -15.82
N VAL A 295 -8.02 -8.47 -14.65
CA VAL A 295 -7.08 -9.06 -13.70
C VAL A 295 -7.83 -9.85 -12.64
N ILE A 296 -8.79 -9.21 -11.97
CA ILE A 296 -9.68 -9.85 -11.00
C ILE A 296 -11.11 -9.78 -11.52
N SER A 297 -11.70 -10.93 -11.79
CA SER A 297 -13.07 -10.97 -12.32
C SER A 297 -14.08 -10.35 -11.34
N TYR A 298 -14.82 -9.33 -11.77
CA TYR A 298 -15.88 -8.72 -10.98
C TYR A 298 -16.97 -9.73 -10.56
N LYS A 299 -17.06 -10.89 -11.24
CA LYS A 299 -17.98 -11.96 -10.87
C LYS A 299 -17.73 -12.53 -9.48
N GLN A 300 -16.48 -12.46 -8.96
CA GLN A 300 -16.19 -12.79 -7.56
C GLN A 300 -16.94 -11.83 -6.62
N THR A 301 -16.92 -10.54 -6.91
CA THR A 301 -17.63 -9.52 -6.13
C THR A 301 -19.15 -9.67 -6.24
N VAL A 302 -19.68 -10.06 -7.38
CA VAL A 302 -21.13 -10.37 -7.54
C VAL A 302 -21.54 -11.52 -6.63
N LYS A 303 -20.79 -12.63 -6.62
CA LYS A 303 -21.05 -13.76 -5.71
C LYS A 303 -20.98 -13.32 -4.24
N MET A 304 -20.01 -12.49 -3.88
CA MET A 304 -19.90 -11.96 -2.53
C MET A 304 -21.10 -11.07 -2.17
N GLN A 305 -21.53 -10.21 -3.08
CA GLN A 305 -22.71 -9.33 -2.90
C GLN A 305 -23.96 -10.14 -2.58
N GLU A 306 -24.23 -11.25 -3.29
CA GLU A 306 -25.39 -12.10 -3.06
C GLU A 306 -25.41 -12.67 -1.63
N ILE A 307 -24.24 -12.99 -1.07
CA ILE A 307 -24.12 -13.49 0.30
C ILE A 307 -24.26 -12.34 1.32
N LEU A 308 -23.64 -11.19 1.05
CA LEU A 308 -23.69 -10.01 1.91
C LEU A 308 -25.11 -9.48 2.06
N ILE A 309 -25.88 -9.38 0.97
CA ILE A 309 -27.29 -8.94 1.01
C ILE A 309 -28.12 -9.82 1.93
N LYS A 310 -27.87 -11.14 1.93
CA LYS A 310 -28.61 -12.08 2.80
C LYS A 310 -28.25 -11.97 4.27
N ASN A 311 -26.99 -11.64 4.58
CA ASN A 311 -26.43 -11.80 5.92
C ASN A 311 -26.01 -10.49 6.60
N ASN A 312 -25.83 -9.40 5.86
CA ASN A 312 -25.28 -8.16 6.40
C ASN A 312 -25.95 -6.92 5.79
N LYS A 313 -26.83 -6.28 6.54
CA LYS A 313 -27.60 -5.11 6.13
C LYS A 313 -26.76 -3.85 5.86
N TYR A 314 -25.52 -3.82 6.33
CA TYR A 314 -24.66 -2.61 6.28
C TYR A 314 -23.61 -2.66 5.18
N SER A 315 -23.62 -3.68 4.31
CA SER A 315 -22.65 -3.78 3.22
C SER A 315 -23.20 -3.18 1.93
N GLU A 316 -22.37 -2.42 1.23
CA GLU A 316 -22.67 -1.80 -0.05
C GLU A 316 -21.67 -2.27 -1.10
N VAL A 317 -22.16 -2.56 -2.31
CA VAL A 317 -21.34 -2.97 -3.46
C VAL A 317 -21.67 -2.08 -4.65
N ILE A 318 -20.65 -1.42 -5.20
CA ILE A 318 -20.79 -0.47 -6.31
C ILE A 318 -19.95 -0.95 -7.49
N PHE A 319 -20.61 -1.11 -8.64
CA PHE A 319 -19.95 -1.48 -9.88
C PHE A 319 -19.84 -0.29 -10.82
N PHE A 320 -18.70 -0.22 -11.51
CA PHE A 320 -18.45 0.78 -12.56
C PHE A 320 -18.36 0.11 -13.93
N GLU A 321 -19.25 0.46 -14.85
CA GLU A 321 -19.37 -0.18 -16.17
C GLU A 321 -18.10 -0.05 -17.02
N ASN A 322 -17.43 1.10 -16.93
CA ASN A 322 -16.31 1.46 -17.81
C ASN A 322 -14.93 1.39 -17.15
N GLU A 323 -14.84 0.95 -15.90
CA GLU A 323 -13.56 0.80 -15.20
C GLU A 323 -13.01 -0.62 -15.27
N GLY A 324 -11.68 -0.73 -15.30
CA GLY A 324 -10.93 -1.96 -15.23
C GLY A 324 -10.29 -2.20 -13.87
N HIS A 325 -9.12 -2.88 -13.85
CA HIS A 325 -8.31 -3.07 -12.66
C HIS A 325 -7.56 -1.77 -12.33
N GLY A 326 -8.05 -1.03 -11.34
CA GLY A 326 -7.66 0.35 -11.06
C GLY A 326 -8.55 1.38 -11.74
N PHE A 327 -9.07 2.33 -10.97
CA PHE A 327 -9.99 3.35 -11.47
C PHE A 327 -9.21 4.51 -12.08
N LYS A 328 -9.48 4.82 -13.35
CA LYS A 328 -8.77 5.84 -14.11
C LYS A 328 -9.56 7.14 -14.23
N ASN A 329 -10.89 7.04 -14.40
CA ASN A 329 -11.74 8.21 -14.57
C ASN A 329 -11.82 9.03 -13.29
N ILE A 330 -11.79 10.34 -13.44
CA ILE A 330 -11.84 11.25 -12.29
C ILE A 330 -13.20 11.19 -11.59
N GLU A 331 -14.28 11.12 -12.35
CA GLU A 331 -15.64 11.01 -11.83
C GLU A 331 -15.81 9.73 -10.99
N THR A 332 -15.20 8.62 -11.43
CA THR A 332 -15.20 7.37 -10.67
C THR A 332 -14.47 7.54 -9.35
N LYS A 333 -13.31 8.21 -9.35
CA LYS A 333 -12.53 8.48 -8.14
C LYS A 333 -13.29 9.36 -7.16
N GLU A 334 -13.98 10.38 -7.65
CA GLU A 334 -14.83 11.27 -6.84
C GLU A 334 -15.99 10.49 -6.21
N VAL A 335 -16.69 9.66 -6.98
CA VAL A 335 -17.76 8.78 -6.47
C VAL A 335 -17.22 7.84 -5.39
N VAL A 336 -16.06 7.20 -5.62
CA VAL A 336 -15.42 6.32 -4.64
C VAL A 336 -15.13 7.06 -3.35
N MET A 337 -14.57 8.27 -3.42
CA MET A 337 -14.25 9.07 -2.22
C MET A 337 -15.52 9.50 -1.47
N GLN A 338 -16.53 10.01 -2.19
CA GLN A 338 -17.79 10.43 -1.59
C GLN A 338 -18.52 9.26 -0.92
N LYS A 339 -18.67 8.13 -1.62
CA LYS A 339 -19.32 6.94 -1.10
C LYS A 339 -18.55 6.35 0.10
N SER A 340 -17.22 6.37 0.07
CA SER A 340 -16.41 5.94 1.21
C SER A 340 -16.64 6.83 2.43
N GLN A 341 -16.73 8.15 2.24
CA GLN A 341 -17.01 9.08 3.33
C GLN A 341 -18.42 8.86 3.92
N ASP A 342 -19.44 8.70 3.08
CA ASP A 342 -20.81 8.49 3.53
C ASP A 342 -20.97 7.15 4.26
N PHE A 343 -20.32 6.10 3.73
CA PHE A 343 -20.26 4.80 4.36
C PHE A 343 -19.62 4.87 5.76
N LEU A 344 -18.48 5.56 5.89
CA LEU A 344 -17.77 5.66 7.17
C LEU A 344 -18.53 6.49 8.20
N LYS A 345 -19.24 7.54 7.81
CA LYS A 345 -20.13 8.29 8.73
C LYS A 345 -21.14 7.37 9.39
N ASN A 346 -21.72 6.43 8.62
CA ASN A 346 -22.70 5.50 9.14
C ASN A 346 -22.07 4.34 9.94
N ALA A 347 -20.92 3.82 9.44
CA ALA A 347 -20.26 2.66 10.03
C ALA A 347 -19.55 2.96 11.36
N LEU A 348 -19.04 4.18 11.53
CA LEU A 348 -18.24 4.61 12.69
C LEU A 348 -19.04 5.50 13.66
N ASN A 349 -20.26 5.87 13.37
CA ASN A 349 -21.07 6.82 14.19
C ASN A 349 -20.34 8.14 14.47
N ILE A 350 -19.69 8.76 13.42
CA ILE A 350 -18.87 9.98 13.52
C ILE A 350 -19.35 11.10 12.58
#